data_c2b9a4608e848028158595bfd48b25f4
#
_entry.id   c2b9a4608e848028158595bfd48b25f4
#
_cell.length_a   1.000
_cell.length_b   1.000
_cell.length_c   1.000
_cell.angle_alpha   90.00
_cell.angle_beta   90.00
_cell.angle_gamma   90.00
#
_symmetry.space_group_name_H-M   'P 1'
#
loop_
_entity.id
_entity.type
_entity.pdbx_description
1 polymer ?
#
loop_
_entity_poly.entity_id
_entity_poly.type
_entity_poly.pdbx_seq_one_letter_code
_entity_poly.pdbx_strand_id
1 'polypeptide(L)'
;MRIRILSTAEDDLIEAYKFYETQSDGLGTYFLDTLYSDIDSLVYFAGMHHVVLGYHRLLSKRFPFAVYYRVVEDAVLVYAILDCRRNPSWIRKKLSKG
;
A
#
# COMPACT_ATOMS: atom_id res chain seq x y z
N MET A 1 17.24 -2.42 6.32
CA MET A 1 16.53 -1.41 5.51
C MET A 1 15.36 -0.88 6.31
N ARG A 2 15.22 0.43 6.40
CA ARG A 2 14.14 1.05 7.16
C ARG A 2 12.91 1.23 6.29
N ILE A 3 11.74 1.03 6.89
CA ILE A 3 10.48 1.23 6.19
C ILE A 3 9.75 2.41 6.83
N ARG A 4 9.38 3.38 5.99
CA ARG A 4 8.58 4.53 6.43
C ARG A 4 7.27 4.55 5.65
N ILE A 5 6.18 4.57 6.40
CA ILE A 5 4.85 4.71 5.80
C ILE A 5 4.50 6.18 5.89
N LEU A 6 4.39 6.83 4.72
CA LEU A 6 4.10 8.26 4.68
C LEU A 6 2.64 8.51 5.08
N SER A 7 2.34 9.74 5.52
CA SER A 7 1.01 10.08 6.03
C SER A 7 -0.09 9.82 5.01
N THR A 8 0.18 10.03 3.73
CA THR A 8 -0.80 9.73 2.67
C THR A 8 -1.15 8.25 2.62
N ALA A 9 -0.17 7.38 2.77
CA ALA A 9 -0.40 5.94 2.80
C ALA A 9 -1.10 5.51 4.09
N GLU A 10 -0.78 6.16 5.21
CA GLU A 10 -1.48 5.90 6.46
C GLU A 10 -2.96 6.26 6.35
N ASP A 11 -3.27 7.37 5.71
CA ASP A 11 -4.66 7.79 5.47
C ASP A 11 -5.38 6.76 4.60
N ASP A 12 -4.70 6.24 3.57
CA ASP A 12 -5.26 5.19 2.72
C ASP A 12 -5.61 3.94 3.53
N LEU A 13 -4.71 3.54 4.44
CA LEU A 13 -4.95 2.38 5.29
C LEU A 13 -6.13 2.58 6.22
N ILE A 14 -6.24 3.76 6.82
CA ILE A 14 -7.33 4.08 7.75
C ILE A 14 -8.66 4.06 7.00
N GLU A 15 -8.72 4.68 5.82
CA GLU A 15 -9.94 4.72 5.02
C GLU A 15 -10.40 3.31 4.62
N ALA A 16 -9.47 2.47 4.16
CA ALA A 16 -9.78 1.10 3.80
C ALA A 16 -10.18 0.27 5.03
N TYR A 17 -9.52 0.49 6.16
CA TYR A 17 -9.89 -0.17 7.41
C TYR A 17 -11.36 0.11 7.75
N LYS A 18 -11.76 1.37 7.71
CA LYS A 18 -13.13 1.76 8.04
C LYS A 18 -14.14 1.11 7.10
N PHE A 19 -13.82 1.06 5.81
CA PHE A 19 -14.68 0.42 4.83
C PHE A 19 -14.89 -1.05 5.17
N TYR A 20 -13.81 -1.80 5.41
CA TYR A 20 -13.92 -3.22 5.70
C TYR A 20 -14.57 -3.50 7.04
N GLU A 21 -14.31 -2.66 8.05
CA GLU A 21 -14.91 -2.85 9.37
C GLU A 21 -16.41 -2.66 9.34
N THR A 22 -16.93 -1.80 8.46
CA THR A 22 -18.39 -1.66 8.29
C THR A 22 -19.01 -2.87 7.60
N GLN A 23 -18.20 -3.65 6.86
CA GLN A 23 -18.70 -4.87 6.20
C GLN A 23 -18.90 -6.01 7.20
N SER A 24 -17.99 -6.14 8.14
CA SER A 24 -18.02 -7.21 9.14
C SER A 24 -17.08 -6.87 10.27
N ASP A 25 -17.51 -7.10 11.50
CA ASP A 25 -16.68 -6.88 12.69
C ASP A 25 -15.38 -7.68 12.60
N GLY A 26 -14.26 -6.99 12.79
CA GLY A 26 -12.93 -7.60 12.76
C GLY A 26 -12.32 -7.65 11.37
N LEU A 27 -13.09 -7.40 10.31
CA LEU A 27 -12.55 -7.46 8.95
C LEU A 27 -11.56 -6.33 8.69
N GLY A 28 -11.80 -5.14 9.25
CA GLY A 28 -10.85 -4.04 9.15
C GLY A 28 -9.53 -4.35 9.81
N THR A 29 -9.56 -4.98 10.99
CA THR A 29 -8.35 -5.40 11.68
C THR A 29 -7.59 -6.43 10.87
N TYR A 30 -8.30 -7.39 10.28
CA TYR A 30 -7.69 -8.40 9.41
C TYR A 30 -7.03 -7.74 8.19
N PHE A 31 -7.69 -6.75 7.61
CA PHE A 31 -7.12 -5.99 6.49
C PHE A 31 -5.81 -5.33 6.90
N LEU A 32 -5.80 -4.60 8.02
CA LEU A 32 -4.58 -3.93 8.49
C LEU A 32 -3.45 -4.92 8.76
N ASP A 33 -3.75 -6.03 9.44
CA ASP A 33 -2.73 -7.04 9.74
C ASP A 33 -2.13 -7.59 8.46
N THR A 34 -2.97 -7.84 7.45
CA THR A 34 -2.51 -8.35 6.17
C THR A 34 -1.62 -7.34 5.45
N LEU A 35 -2.06 -6.08 5.36
CA LEU A 35 -1.30 -5.05 4.66
C LEU A 35 0.01 -4.74 5.37
N TYR A 36 0.03 -4.69 6.70
CA TYR A 36 1.27 -4.49 7.44
C TYR A 36 2.22 -5.66 7.25
N SER A 37 1.72 -6.89 7.18
CA SER A 37 2.54 -8.05 6.88
C SER A 37 3.16 -7.94 5.48
N ASP A 38 2.35 -7.53 4.50
CA ASP A 38 2.84 -7.32 3.13
C ASP A 38 3.94 -6.24 3.12
N ILE A 39 3.73 -5.14 3.83
CA ILE A 39 4.71 -4.05 3.92
C ILE A 39 5.99 -4.53 4.60
N ASP A 40 5.87 -5.30 5.68
CA ASP A 40 7.03 -5.82 6.39
C ASP A 40 7.90 -6.71 5.51
N SER A 41 7.32 -7.39 4.52
CA SER A 41 8.10 -8.21 3.59
C SER A 41 9.10 -7.38 2.79
N LEU A 42 8.91 -6.07 2.73
CA LEU A 42 9.81 -5.18 1.98
C LEU A 42 11.20 -5.09 2.63
N VAL A 43 11.35 -5.49 3.89
CA VAL A 43 12.67 -5.59 4.52
C VAL A 43 13.57 -6.53 3.69
N TYR A 44 12.97 -7.57 3.10
CA TYR A 44 13.70 -8.57 2.32
C TYR A 44 13.58 -8.38 0.82
N PHE A 45 12.45 -7.84 0.34
CA PHE A 45 12.11 -7.86 -1.09
C PHE A 45 12.00 -6.48 -1.73
N ALA A 46 12.39 -5.41 -1.02
CA ALA A 46 12.28 -4.06 -1.58
C ALA A 46 13.06 -3.95 -2.90
N GLY A 47 12.44 -3.31 -3.88
CA GLY A 47 13.05 -3.08 -5.19
C GLY A 47 12.82 -4.22 -6.18
N MET A 48 12.30 -5.36 -5.74
CA MET A 48 12.08 -6.51 -6.63
C MET A 48 10.73 -6.48 -7.34
N HIS A 49 9.88 -5.54 -6.97
CA HIS A 49 8.53 -5.46 -7.52
C HIS A 49 8.49 -4.64 -8.79
N HIS A 50 7.50 -4.92 -9.63
CA HIS A 50 7.30 -4.23 -10.88
C HIS A 50 7.12 -2.72 -10.65
N VAL A 51 7.66 -1.90 -11.57
CA VAL A 51 7.55 -0.44 -11.47
C VAL A 51 6.37 0.04 -12.31
N VAL A 52 5.50 0.84 -11.69
CA VAL A 52 4.32 1.42 -12.33
C VAL A 52 4.30 2.90 -11.98
N LEU A 53 4.31 3.77 -12.98
CA LEU A 53 4.25 5.23 -12.79
C LEU A 53 5.32 5.75 -11.83
N GLY A 54 6.50 5.16 -11.89
CA GLY A 54 7.63 5.59 -11.07
C GLY A 54 7.67 5.01 -9.66
N TYR A 55 6.78 4.08 -9.33
CA TYR A 55 6.74 3.42 -8.03
C TYR A 55 6.81 1.91 -8.21
N HIS A 56 7.46 1.23 -7.27
CA HIS A 56 7.32 -0.22 -7.18
C HIS A 56 5.93 -0.56 -6.65
N ARG A 57 5.34 -1.62 -7.18
CA ARG A 57 3.98 -2.01 -6.82
C ARG A 57 3.98 -3.42 -6.23
N LEU A 58 3.74 -3.50 -4.92
CA LEU A 58 3.57 -4.77 -4.22
C LEU A 58 2.08 -5.08 -4.12
N LEU A 59 1.64 -6.18 -4.73
CA LEU A 59 0.25 -6.61 -4.65
C LEU A 59 0.01 -7.34 -3.33
N SER A 60 -1.03 -6.95 -2.61
CA SER A 60 -1.40 -7.63 -1.38
C SER A 60 -1.80 -9.08 -1.69
N LYS A 61 -1.50 -9.98 -0.76
CA LYS A 61 -1.79 -11.41 -0.96
C LYS A 61 -3.26 -11.73 -0.81
N ARG A 62 -4.01 -10.98 0.01
CA ARG A 62 -5.37 -11.34 0.39
C ARG A 62 -6.44 -10.31 0.03
N PHE A 63 -6.03 -9.09 -0.26
CA PHE A 63 -6.96 -8.01 -0.59
C PHE A 63 -6.60 -7.43 -1.96
N PRO A 64 -7.57 -6.89 -2.69
CA PRO A 64 -7.30 -6.32 -4.01
C PRO A 64 -6.67 -4.93 -3.90
N PHE A 65 -5.60 -4.83 -3.12
CA PHE A 65 -4.87 -3.59 -2.86
C PHE A 65 -3.42 -3.73 -3.27
N ALA A 66 -2.81 -2.63 -3.64
CA ALA A 66 -1.39 -2.57 -3.94
C ALA A 66 -0.71 -1.53 -3.07
N VAL A 67 0.52 -1.84 -2.66
CA VAL A 67 1.40 -0.94 -1.92
C VAL A 67 2.36 -0.32 -2.92
N TYR A 68 2.33 1.01 -3.03
CA TYR A 68 3.21 1.75 -3.94
C TYR A 68 4.34 2.37 -3.13
N TYR A 69 5.57 2.01 -3.47
CA TYR A 69 6.73 2.46 -2.70
C TYR A 69 7.91 2.81 -3.58
N ARG A 70 8.85 3.55 -3.02
CA ARG A 70 10.16 3.81 -3.63
C ARG A 70 11.25 3.43 -2.66
N VAL A 71 12.41 3.07 -3.20
CA VAL A 71 13.60 2.83 -2.39
C VAL A 71 14.50 4.05 -2.56
N VAL A 72 14.79 4.72 -1.45
CA VAL A 72 15.64 5.90 -1.44
C VAL A 72 16.77 5.64 -0.45
N GLU A 73 17.98 5.52 -0.96
CA GLU A 73 19.14 5.13 -0.17
C GLU A 73 18.87 3.77 0.49
N ASP A 74 18.88 3.68 1.82
CA ASP A 74 18.61 2.43 2.53
C ASP A 74 17.20 2.41 3.15
N ALA A 75 16.31 3.26 2.66
CA ALA A 75 14.96 3.36 3.18
C ALA A 75 13.92 3.00 2.13
N VAL A 76 12.85 2.37 2.58
CA VAL A 76 11.65 2.13 1.78
C VAL A 76 10.62 3.17 2.18
N LEU A 77 10.15 3.95 1.21
CA LEU A 77 9.12 4.97 1.44
C LEU A 77 7.81 4.48 0.83
N VAL A 78 6.82 4.19 1.67
CA VAL A 78 5.50 3.76 1.22
C VAL A 78 4.64 5.00 0.99
N TYR A 79 4.28 5.26 -0.27
CA TYR A 79 3.56 6.47 -0.70
C TYR A 79 2.06 6.31 -0.71
N ALA A 80 1.55 5.15 -1.12
CA ALA A 80 0.11 4.96 -1.28
C ALA A 80 -0.26 3.49 -1.15
N ILE A 81 -1.48 3.25 -0.70
CA ILE A 81 -2.06 1.91 -0.63
C ILE A 81 -3.43 2.02 -1.27
N LEU A 82 -3.55 1.50 -2.49
CA LEU A 82 -4.71 1.78 -3.34
C LEU A 82 -5.41 0.49 -3.77
N ASP A 83 -6.74 0.60 -3.86
CA ASP A 83 -7.59 -0.49 -4.34
C ASP A 83 -7.36 -0.66 -5.85
N CYS A 84 -6.89 -1.84 -6.25
CA CYS A 84 -6.58 -2.15 -7.64
C CYS A 84 -7.82 -2.20 -8.54
N ARG A 85 -9.01 -2.28 -7.96
CA ARG A 85 -10.27 -2.32 -8.70
C ARG A 85 -10.74 -0.92 -9.12
N ARG A 86 -10.12 0.13 -8.56
CA ARG A 86 -10.48 1.50 -8.91
C ARG A 86 -10.06 1.81 -10.34
N ASN A 87 -10.72 2.79 -10.93
CA ASN A 87 -10.43 3.24 -12.28
C ASN A 87 -8.95 3.60 -12.43
N PRO A 88 -8.27 3.15 -13.50
CA PRO A 88 -6.85 3.48 -13.70
C PRO A 88 -6.53 4.96 -13.66
N SER A 89 -7.44 5.82 -14.13
CA SER A 89 -7.21 7.26 -14.08
C SER A 89 -7.21 7.78 -12.65
N TRP A 90 -8.03 7.20 -11.78
CA TRP A 90 -8.04 7.55 -10.35
C TRP A 90 -6.72 7.17 -9.70
N ILE A 91 -6.21 5.97 -9.99
CA ILE A 91 -4.92 5.50 -9.45
C ILE A 91 -3.79 6.40 -9.94
N ARG A 92 -3.78 6.72 -11.24
CA ARG A 92 -2.77 7.61 -11.82
C ARG A 92 -2.78 8.98 -11.16
N LYS A 93 -3.96 9.52 -10.92
CA LYS A 93 -4.11 10.82 -10.27
C LYS A 93 -3.57 10.79 -8.83
N LYS A 94 -3.84 9.72 -8.10
CA LYS A 94 -3.34 9.56 -6.74
C LYS A 94 -1.81 9.50 -6.71
N LEU A 95 -1.22 8.73 -7.61
CA LEU A 95 0.24 8.57 -7.67
C LEU A 95 0.95 9.84 -8.17
N SER A 96 0.30 10.65 -8.98
CA SER A 96 0.91 11.87 -9.51
C SER A 96 1.07 12.96 -8.44
N LYS A 97 0.43 12.81 -7.29
CA LYS A 97 0.57 13.76 -6.18
C LYS A 97 1.78 13.47 -5.30
N GLY A 98 2.34 12.31 -5.43
CA GLY A 98 3.52 11.93 -4.70
C GLY A 98 4.78 12.31 -5.44
#